data_79ee36af6add2f7a5eb63c630e2c4a51
#
_entry.id   79ee36af6add2f7a5eb63c630e2c4a51
#
_cell.length_a   1.000
_cell.length_b   1.000
_cell.length_c   1.000
_cell.angle_alpha   90.00
_cell.angle_beta   90.00
_cell.angle_gamma   90.00
#
_symmetry.space_group_name_H-M   'P 1'
#
loop_
_entity.id
_entity.type
_entity.pdbx_description
1 polymer ?
#
loop_
_entity_poly.entity_id
_entity_poly.type
_entity_poly.pdbx_seq_one_letter_code
_entity_poly.pdbx_strand_id
1 'polypeptide(L)'
;MSLYVAILATITTLGCNLQELTQQADKTTWLSVATGGTGGVYYPYGGGIAKVISDNLDNVEATAEVTAGTVDNLKFLSERDADIAFALADSLSDAVAGRGVFTDFGRVPARSLAVLYPNYTHIVTLVDTNIERISDLNGHVISTGAPGSGTEIIAFRVLQAAGIDPDIDITRQSLGASQSVNAIKDGKIDAFFWSGGLPTGAVLDLATTPGMTIRLLPSDEVLPVLQAQYGDTVYHEMVLPRSVYPDLEVDVPAVGVANVLAVHESMPTTLAYEITRILFEHQAELVAIHAEAENLTLDTAVVGSPTMFHEGAIRYYEEQQVWVNTDEP
;
A
#
# COMPACT_ATOMS: atom_id res chain seq x y z
N MET A 1 20.84 71.36 19.03
CA MET A 1 20.33 70.71 17.79
C MET A 1 20.98 69.36 17.65
N SER A 2 20.71 68.41 18.55
CA SER A 2 21.32 67.07 18.50
C SER A 2 20.57 66.01 19.35
N LEU A 3 19.24 65.98 19.29
CA LEU A 3 18.49 64.94 20.04
C LEU A 3 17.32 64.28 19.23
N TYR A 4 17.20 64.54 17.92
CA TYR A 4 16.11 64.06 17.11
C TYR A 4 16.50 63.01 16.03
N VAL A 5 17.79 62.64 15.96
CA VAL A 5 18.27 61.66 14.93
C VAL A 5 18.31 60.23 15.43
N ALA A 6 18.29 59.96 16.75
CA ALA A 6 18.46 58.61 17.31
C ALA A 6 17.17 57.76 17.40
N ILE A 7 15.98 58.38 17.25
CA ILE A 7 14.70 57.62 17.41
C ILE A 7 14.16 57.05 16.09
N LEU A 8 14.63 57.51 14.92
CA LEU A 8 14.15 57.02 13.63
C LEU A 8 14.80 55.71 13.16
N ALA A 9 15.98 55.35 13.71
CA ALA A 9 16.75 54.15 13.30
C ALA A 9 16.26 52.85 13.99
N THR A 10 15.54 52.93 15.12
CA THR A 10 15.08 51.78 15.88
C THR A 10 13.71 51.23 15.43
N ILE A 11 12.95 51.98 14.67
CA ILE A 11 11.61 51.56 14.19
C ILE A 11 11.70 50.72 12.91
N THR A 12 12.75 50.90 12.10
CA THR A 12 12.92 50.17 10.83
C THR A 12 13.43 48.75 11.02
N THR A 13 14.10 48.40 12.11
CA THR A 13 14.58 47.04 12.37
C THR A 13 13.54 46.10 12.99
N LEU A 14 12.50 46.68 13.68
CA LEU A 14 11.38 45.86 14.18
C LEU A 14 10.39 45.51 13.07
N GLY A 15 10.26 46.31 12.02
CA GLY A 15 9.33 46.06 10.91
C GLY A 15 9.77 44.91 10.01
N CYS A 16 11.07 44.69 9.79
CA CYS A 16 11.60 43.61 8.98
C CYS A 16 11.41 42.24 9.64
N ASN A 17 11.56 42.15 10.96
CA ASN A 17 11.40 40.89 11.67
C ASN A 17 9.94 40.40 11.76
N LEU A 18 8.97 41.36 11.81
CA LEU A 18 7.55 41.01 11.80
C LEU A 18 7.06 40.59 10.40
N GLN A 19 7.65 41.09 9.32
CA GLN A 19 7.30 40.70 7.96
C GLN A 19 7.89 39.36 7.59
N GLU A 20 9.09 38.97 8.09
CA GLU A 20 9.65 37.64 7.91
C GLU A 20 8.87 36.57 8.72
N LEU A 21 8.41 36.90 9.93
CA LEU A 21 7.57 36.01 10.74
C LEU A 21 6.17 35.79 10.16
N THR A 22 5.59 36.78 9.46
CA THR A 22 4.30 36.63 8.79
C THR A 22 4.41 35.95 7.43
N GLN A 23 5.55 36.02 6.75
CA GLN A 23 5.77 35.30 5.48
C GLN A 23 6.02 33.81 5.66
N GLN A 24 6.42 33.35 6.85
CA GLN A 24 6.62 31.93 7.13
C GLN A 24 5.34 31.20 7.54
N ALA A 25 4.25 31.95 7.83
CA ALA A 25 2.96 31.38 8.25
C ALA A 25 2.01 30.99 7.09
N ASP A 26 2.36 31.31 5.84
CA ASP A 26 1.46 31.12 4.67
C ASP A 26 1.96 30.12 3.61
N LYS A 27 3.01 29.33 3.92
CA LYS A 27 3.52 28.37 2.93
C LYS A 27 2.80 27.03 3.06
N THR A 28 1.90 26.75 2.11
CA THR A 28 1.25 25.45 1.99
C THR A 28 2.30 24.35 1.72
N THR A 29 2.24 23.29 2.52
CA THR A 29 2.99 22.05 2.30
C THR A 29 2.16 21.15 1.39
N TRP A 30 2.71 20.73 0.26
CA TRP A 30 2.07 19.81 -0.66
C TRP A 30 2.63 18.41 -0.41
N LEU A 31 1.73 17.44 -0.26
CA LEU A 31 2.09 16.04 -0.06
C LEU A 31 1.53 15.19 -1.19
N SER A 32 2.34 14.28 -1.69
CA SER A 32 1.88 13.26 -2.62
C SER A 32 1.75 11.90 -1.94
N VAL A 33 0.63 11.20 -2.22
CA VAL A 33 0.33 9.86 -1.72
C VAL A 33 0.42 8.90 -2.89
N ALA A 34 1.51 8.13 -2.98
CA ALA A 34 1.69 7.11 -4.00
C ALA A 34 0.81 5.89 -3.71
N THR A 35 -0.05 5.54 -4.66
CA THR A 35 -1.12 4.54 -4.48
C THR A 35 -0.95 3.32 -5.39
N GLY A 36 -1.78 3.16 -6.41
CA GLY A 36 -1.78 2.06 -7.35
C GLY A 36 -2.77 2.33 -8.48
N GLY A 37 -3.06 1.31 -9.27
CA GLY A 37 -4.05 1.41 -10.34
C GLY A 37 -5.47 1.64 -9.80
N THR A 38 -6.29 2.34 -10.57
CA THR A 38 -7.64 2.77 -10.18
C THR A 38 -8.64 1.62 -9.94
N GLY A 39 -8.33 0.39 -10.39
CA GLY A 39 -9.16 -0.79 -10.17
C GLY A 39 -8.91 -1.51 -8.84
N GLY A 40 -7.90 -1.07 -8.07
CA GLY A 40 -7.52 -1.64 -6.78
C GLY A 40 -8.00 -0.79 -5.60
N VAL A 41 -7.59 -1.19 -4.39
CA VAL A 41 -7.96 -0.53 -3.13
C VAL A 41 -7.10 0.72 -2.84
N TYR A 42 -5.82 0.71 -3.22
CA TYR A 42 -4.89 1.80 -2.88
C TYR A 42 -5.35 3.16 -3.37
N TYR A 43 -5.85 3.26 -4.61
CA TYR A 43 -6.22 4.55 -5.18
C TYR A 43 -7.42 5.21 -4.47
N PRO A 44 -8.59 4.56 -4.31
CA PRO A 44 -9.70 5.16 -3.56
C PRO A 44 -9.34 5.43 -2.09
N TYR A 45 -8.65 4.50 -1.42
CA TYR A 45 -8.27 4.68 -0.02
C TYR A 45 -7.24 5.81 0.16
N GLY A 46 -6.24 5.87 -0.73
CA GLY A 46 -5.25 6.96 -0.73
C GLY A 46 -5.86 8.32 -1.07
N GLY A 47 -6.87 8.36 -1.95
CA GLY A 47 -7.68 9.54 -2.16
C GLY A 47 -8.41 10.00 -0.91
N GLY A 48 -8.94 9.04 -0.13
CA GLY A 48 -9.52 9.31 1.18
C GLY A 48 -8.51 9.86 2.18
N ILE A 49 -7.34 9.25 2.27
CA ILE A 49 -6.26 9.73 3.15
C ILE A 49 -5.83 11.15 2.74
N ALA A 50 -5.60 11.38 1.45
CA ALA A 50 -5.23 12.71 0.94
C ALA A 50 -6.29 13.77 1.29
N LYS A 51 -7.57 13.43 1.13
CA LYS A 51 -8.68 14.32 1.53
C LYS A 51 -8.68 14.60 3.03
N VAL A 52 -8.58 13.57 3.87
CA VAL A 52 -8.57 13.73 5.33
C VAL A 52 -7.37 14.59 5.78
N ILE A 53 -6.19 14.43 5.16
CA ILE A 53 -5.02 15.28 5.40
C ILE A 53 -5.34 16.74 5.07
N SER A 54 -5.82 16.99 3.85
CA SER A 54 -6.09 18.37 3.38
C SER A 54 -7.18 19.07 4.17
N ASP A 55 -8.21 18.34 4.59
CA ASP A 55 -9.35 18.91 5.33
C ASP A 55 -9.03 19.19 6.80
N ASN A 56 -8.02 18.54 7.39
CA ASN A 56 -7.81 18.55 8.85
C ASN A 56 -6.41 19.02 9.30
N LEU A 57 -5.49 19.29 8.38
CA LEU A 57 -4.18 19.88 8.70
C LEU A 57 -4.05 21.27 8.09
N ASP A 58 -3.80 22.26 8.95
CA ASP A 58 -3.62 23.65 8.51
C ASP A 58 -2.38 23.78 7.61
N ASN A 59 -2.56 24.43 6.46
CA ASN A 59 -1.51 24.67 5.47
C ASN A 59 -0.86 23.37 4.92
N VAL A 60 -1.60 22.26 4.88
CA VAL A 60 -1.18 21.00 4.24
C VAL A 60 -2.23 20.61 3.22
N GLU A 61 -1.79 20.34 2.00
CA GLU A 61 -2.61 19.82 0.91
C GLU A 61 -2.02 18.51 0.43
N ALA A 62 -2.82 17.49 0.22
CA ALA A 62 -2.37 16.19 -0.23
C ALA A 62 -3.13 15.73 -1.48
N THR A 63 -2.44 14.99 -2.35
CA THR A 63 -3.02 14.41 -3.57
C THR A 63 -2.65 12.95 -3.68
N ALA A 64 -3.58 12.12 -4.19
CA ALA A 64 -3.34 10.71 -4.47
C ALA A 64 -2.85 10.54 -5.90
N GLU A 65 -1.71 9.87 -6.05
CA GLU A 65 -1.07 9.62 -7.33
C GLU A 65 -1.30 8.18 -7.79
N VAL A 66 -1.71 8.01 -9.07
CA VAL A 66 -1.82 6.68 -9.69
C VAL A 66 -0.42 6.18 -10.03
N THR A 67 -0.10 4.98 -9.57
CA THR A 67 1.19 4.32 -9.83
C THR A 67 0.96 2.87 -10.27
N ALA A 68 2.04 2.13 -10.53
CA ALA A 68 1.93 0.68 -10.70
C ALA A 68 1.69 -0.06 -9.37
N GLY A 69 2.05 0.52 -8.23
CA GLY A 69 1.89 -0.02 -6.89
C GLY A 69 3.19 -0.07 -6.08
N THR A 70 3.32 -1.02 -5.18
CA THR A 70 4.28 -1.04 -4.08
C THR A 70 5.73 -0.76 -4.46
N VAL A 71 6.27 -1.41 -5.51
CA VAL A 71 7.70 -1.27 -5.85
C VAL A 71 7.99 0.15 -6.35
N ASP A 72 7.13 0.68 -7.23
CA ASP A 72 7.27 2.06 -7.70
C ASP A 72 7.07 3.05 -6.56
N ASN A 73 6.06 2.84 -5.70
CA ASN A 73 5.79 3.70 -4.55
C ASN A 73 7.00 3.83 -3.63
N LEU A 74 7.67 2.71 -3.34
CA LEU A 74 8.85 2.68 -2.48
C LEU A 74 10.08 3.36 -3.13
N LYS A 75 10.22 3.25 -4.45
CA LYS A 75 11.25 4.00 -5.19
C LYS A 75 10.96 5.50 -5.16
N PHE A 76 9.73 5.93 -5.46
CA PHE A 76 9.31 7.34 -5.39
C PHE A 76 9.49 7.90 -3.98
N LEU A 77 9.19 7.10 -2.95
CA LEU A 77 9.45 7.50 -1.56
C LEU A 77 10.92 7.76 -1.30
N SER A 78 11.81 6.88 -1.80
CA SER A 78 13.26 7.03 -1.65
C SER A 78 13.80 8.24 -2.41
N GLU A 79 13.28 8.51 -3.61
CA GLU A 79 13.68 9.62 -4.48
C GLU A 79 13.03 10.95 -4.10
N ARG A 80 12.08 10.94 -3.16
CA ARG A 80 11.27 12.09 -2.72
C ARG A 80 10.28 12.58 -3.76
N ASP A 81 9.92 11.73 -4.71
CA ASP A 81 8.84 11.96 -5.68
C ASP A 81 7.46 11.64 -5.07
N ALA A 82 7.44 10.93 -3.92
CA ALA A 82 6.28 10.77 -3.07
C ALA A 82 6.64 10.99 -1.60
N ASP A 83 5.68 11.52 -0.82
CA ASP A 83 5.82 11.76 0.62
C ASP A 83 5.28 10.61 1.46
N ILE A 84 4.19 9.99 0.97
CA ILE A 84 3.48 8.89 1.60
C ILE A 84 3.31 7.79 0.56
N ALA A 85 3.51 6.54 0.96
CA ALA A 85 3.45 5.39 0.07
C ALA A 85 2.62 4.25 0.66
N PHE A 86 1.70 3.70 -0.13
CA PHE A 86 1.13 2.39 0.15
C PHE A 86 2.11 1.30 -0.27
N ALA A 87 2.33 0.33 0.61
CA ALA A 87 3.25 -0.77 0.34
C ALA A 87 2.76 -2.10 0.92
N LEU A 88 3.02 -3.19 0.21
CA LEU A 88 2.91 -4.55 0.76
C LEU A 88 4.09 -4.84 1.67
N ALA A 89 3.84 -5.49 2.79
CA ALA A 89 4.84 -5.77 3.82
C ALA A 89 6.04 -6.57 3.30
N ASP A 90 5.83 -7.53 2.41
CA ASP A 90 6.89 -8.34 1.83
C ASP A 90 7.89 -7.52 1.00
N SER A 91 7.36 -6.68 0.12
CA SER A 91 8.17 -5.78 -0.73
C SER A 91 8.79 -4.64 0.08
N LEU A 92 8.11 -4.15 1.13
CA LEU A 92 8.67 -3.16 2.06
C LEU A 92 9.84 -3.76 2.84
N SER A 93 9.75 -5.02 3.28
CA SER A 93 10.85 -5.76 3.90
C SER A 93 12.09 -5.82 3.00
N ASP A 94 11.88 -6.15 1.72
CA ASP A 94 12.97 -6.19 0.75
C ASP A 94 13.56 -4.80 0.48
N ALA A 95 12.73 -3.79 0.36
CA ALA A 95 13.15 -2.41 0.09
C ALA A 95 14.03 -1.85 1.20
N VAL A 96 13.62 -1.98 2.47
CA VAL A 96 14.43 -1.49 3.60
C VAL A 96 15.73 -2.27 3.81
N ALA A 97 15.77 -3.52 3.33
CA ALA A 97 16.97 -4.36 3.35
C ALA A 97 17.84 -4.20 2.09
N GLY A 98 17.35 -3.60 1.00
CA GLY A 98 18.01 -3.52 -0.30
C GLY A 98 18.14 -4.90 -0.97
N ARG A 99 17.08 -5.71 -0.93
CA ARG A 99 17.06 -7.07 -1.47
C ARG A 99 16.08 -7.21 -2.65
N GLY A 100 16.13 -8.36 -3.32
CA GLY A 100 15.21 -8.66 -4.43
C GLY A 100 15.32 -7.62 -5.53
N VAL A 101 14.20 -7.04 -5.95
CA VAL A 101 14.15 -6.01 -7.00
C VAL A 101 14.80 -4.67 -6.59
N PHE A 102 15.17 -4.51 -5.32
CA PHE A 102 15.87 -3.33 -4.82
C PHE A 102 17.39 -3.51 -4.73
N THR A 103 17.95 -4.66 -5.13
CA THR A 103 19.38 -4.94 -4.99
C THR A 103 20.24 -3.90 -5.70
N ASP A 104 19.89 -3.53 -6.94
CA ASP A 104 20.62 -2.52 -7.71
C ASP A 104 20.20 -1.08 -7.36
N PHE A 105 18.98 -0.90 -6.85
CA PHE A 105 18.46 0.40 -6.42
C PHE A 105 19.04 0.83 -5.06
N GLY A 106 19.26 -0.13 -4.17
CA GLY A 106 19.72 0.09 -2.82
C GLY A 106 18.60 0.08 -1.77
N ARG A 107 18.99 0.40 -0.52
CA ARG A 107 18.04 0.42 0.60
C ARG A 107 17.13 1.63 0.52
N VAL A 108 15.84 1.40 0.73
CA VAL A 108 14.84 2.47 0.85
C VAL A 108 14.73 2.91 2.31
N PRO A 109 14.94 4.19 2.62
CA PRO A 109 14.85 4.70 4.00
C PRO A 109 13.39 4.93 4.42
N ALA A 110 12.58 3.87 4.41
CA ALA A 110 11.17 3.92 4.77
C ALA A 110 10.93 3.63 6.25
N ARG A 111 9.88 4.27 6.80
CA ARG A 111 9.31 4.04 8.13
C ARG A 111 7.81 3.86 8.01
N SER A 112 7.22 3.01 8.84
CA SER A 112 5.78 2.81 8.87
C SER A 112 5.08 3.91 9.66
N LEU A 113 3.94 4.37 9.16
CA LEU A 113 2.95 5.13 9.95
C LEU A 113 1.92 4.20 10.57
N ALA A 114 1.38 3.27 9.79
CA ALA A 114 0.38 2.31 10.22
C ALA A 114 0.38 1.05 9.35
N VAL A 115 0.01 -0.08 9.92
CA VAL A 115 -0.52 -1.22 9.18
C VAL A 115 -2.01 -0.94 8.95
N LEU A 116 -2.45 -0.99 7.68
CA LEU A 116 -3.77 -0.51 7.29
C LEU A 116 -4.83 -1.62 7.28
N TYR A 117 -4.54 -2.71 6.58
CA TYR A 117 -5.48 -3.82 6.37
C TYR A 117 -4.75 -5.06 5.83
N PRO A 118 -5.35 -6.25 5.95
CA PRO A 118 -4.81 -7.46 5.36
C PRO A 118 -4.95 -7.45 3.84
N ASN A 119 -3.94 -7.94 3.15
CA ASN A 119 -3.92 -8.09 1.70
C ASN A 119 -4.06 -9.57 1.33
N TYR A 120 -4.88 -9.87 0.34
CA TYR A 120 -5.18 -11.21 -0.12
C TYR A 120 -4.61 -11.45 -1.52
N THR A 121 -3.93 -12.56 -1.71
CA THR A 121 -3.50 -12.99 -3.04
C THR A 121 -4.64 -13.70 -3.76
N HIS A 122 -5.21 -13.04 -4.76
CA HIS A 122 -6.20 -13.62 -5.67
C HIS A 122 -5.47 -14.24 -6.86
N ILE A 123 -5.79 -15.48 -7.17
CA ILE A 123 -5.43 -16.12 -8.45
C ILE A 123 -6.75 -16.38 -9.14
N VAL A 124 -7.10 -15.51 -10.09
CA VAL A 124 -8.43 -15.46 -10.71
C VAL A 124 -8.39 -16.13 -12.07
N THR A 125 -9.31 -17.02 -12.30
CA THR A 125 -9.59 -17.64 -13.61
C THR A 125 -11.09 -17.73 -13.85
N LEU A 126 -11.51 -18.23 -15.00
CA LEU A 126 -12.92 -18.56 -15.29
C LEU A 126 -13.15 -20.07 -15.14
N VAL A 127 -14.36 -20.46 -14.76
CA VAL A 127 -14.72 -21.87 -14.54
C VAL A 127 -14.54 -22.72 -15.81
N ASP A 128 -14.74 -22.14 -16.99
CA ASP A 128 -14.64 -22.81 -18.27
C ASP A 128 -13.18 -23.08 -18.75
N THR A 129 -12.17 -22.50 -18.10
CA THR A 129 -10.77 -22.77 -18.41
C THR A 129 -10.28 -24.14 -17.91
N ASN A 130 -11.01 -24.78 -16.99
CA ASN A 130 -10.62 -26.00 -16.28
C ASN A 130 -9.32 -25.87 -15.44
N ILE A 131 -8.88 -24.66 -15.11
CA ILE A 131 -7.80 -24.39 -14.17
C ILE A 131 -8.38 -24.43 -12.76
N GLU A 132 -7.91 -25.38 -11.90
CA GLU A 132 -8.48 -25.61 -10.57
C GLU A 132 -7.48 -25.40 -9.42
N ARG A 133 -6.19 -25.42 -9.74
CA ARG A 133 -5.07 -25.26 -8.78
C ARG A 133 -3.88 -24.57 -9.43
N ILE A 134 -2.91 -24.15 -8.62
CA ILE A 134 -1.74 -23.42 -9.13
C ILE A 134 -0.95 -24.23 -10.16
N SER A 135 -0.79 -25.54 -9.96
CA SER A 135 -0.06 -26.40 -10.92
C SER A 135 -0.68 -26.44 -12.31
N ASP A 136 -1.97 -26.14 -12.44
CA ASP A 136 -2.66 -26.15 -13.73
C ASP A 136 -2.37 -24.88 -14.55
N LEU A 137 -1.71 -23.88 -13.98
CA LEU A 137 -1.27 -22.66 -14.67
C LEU A 137 -0.17 -22.93 -15.71
N ASN A 138 0.52 -24.08 -15.60
CA ASN A 138 1.57 -24.45 -16.53
C ASN A 138 1.05 -24.53 -17.99
N GLY A 139 1.75 -23.86 -18.91
CA GLY A 139 1.40 -23.79 -20.33
C GLY A 139 0.33 -22.74 -20.69
N HIS A 140 -0.26 -22.06 -19.71
CA HIS A 140 -1.29 -21.05 -19.91
C HIS A 140 -0.76 -19.63 -20.05
N VAL A 141 -1.63 -18.71 -20.51
CA VAL A 141 -1.35 -17.28 -20.61
C VAL A 141 -1.79 -16.60 -19.31
N ILE A 142 -0.83 -16.16 -18.49
CA ILE A 142 -1.08 -15.68 -17.15
C ILE A 142 -0.62 -14.22 -16.99
N SER A 143 -1.50 -13.36 -16.46
CA SER A 143 -1.09 -12.03 -16.03
C SER A 143 -0.55 -12.08 -14.59
N THR A 144 0.68 -11.64 -14.41
CA THR A 144 1.39 -11.66 -13.11
C THR A 144 1.35 -10.33 -12.36
N GLY A 145 0.57 -9.36 -12.82
CA GLY A 145 0.53 -8.01 -12.27
C GLY A 145 1.27 -7.00 -13.13
N ALA A 146 1.05 -5.72 -12.86
CA ALA A 146 1.75 -4.64 -13.56
C ALA A 146 3.25 -4.64 -13.19
N PRO A 147 4.15 -4.27 -14.13
CA PRO A 147 5.56 -4.07 -13.79
C PRO A 147 5.69 -3.00 -12.70
N GLY A 148 6.50 -3.27 -11.67
CA GLY A 148 6.67 -2.34 -10.55
C GLY A 148 5.59 -2.45 -9.48
N SER A 149 4.66 -3.41 -9.57
CA SER A 149 3.66 -3.69 -8.55
C SER A 149 4.13 -4.72 -7.52
N GLY A 150 3.54 -4.67 -6.32
CA GLY A 150 3.71 -5.76 -5.34
C GLY A 150 3.03 -7.05 -5.78
N THR A 151 1.98 -6.97 -6.60
CA THR A 151 1.32 -8.14 -7.19
C THR A 151 2.31 -8.98 -8.01
N GLU A 152 3.15 -8.34 -8.83
CA GLU A 152 4.16 -9.04 -9.65
C GLU A 152 5.15 -9.81 -8.77
N ILE A 153 5.60 -9.19 -7.66
CA ILE A 153 6.51 -9.84 -6.71
C ILE A 153 5.85 -11.08 -6.07
N ILE A 154 4.62 -10.94 -5.58
CA ILE A 154 3.90 -12.05 -4.96
C ILE A 154 3.60 -13.16 -6.00
N ALA A 155 3.20 -12.79 -7.21
CA ALA A 155 2.92 -13.75 -8.27
C ALA A 155 4.15 -14.63 -8.57
N PHE A 156 5.34 -14.02 -8.71
CA PHE A 156 6.58 -14.76 -8.94
C PHE A 156 6.93 -15.68 -7.78
N ARG A 157 6.79 -15.19 -6.55
CA ARG A 157 7.06 -15.99 -5.34
C ARG A 157 6.11 -17.19 -5.22
N VAL A 158 4.81 -16.98 -5.46
CA VAL A 158 3.79 -18.04 -5.43
C VAL A 158 4.05 -19.09 -6.52
N LEU A 159 4.31 -18.67 -7.77
CA LEU A 159 4.62 -19.57 -8.87
C LEU A 159 5.88 -20.38 -8.58
N GLN A 160 6.97 -19.73 -8.17
CA GLN A 160 8.23 -20.40 -7.83
C GLN A 160 8.07 -21.38 -6.65
N ALA A 161 7.31 -21.00 -5.62
CA ALA A 161 7.01 -21.88 -4.48
C ALA A 161 6.18 -23.10 -4.88
N ALA A 162 5.35 -22.98 -5.94
CA ALA A 162 4.61 -24.09 -6.55
C ALA A 162 5.43 -24.88 -7.57
N GLY A 163 6.72 -24.56 -7.78
CA GLY A 163 7.59 -25.22 -8.74
C GLY A 163 7.38 -24.82 -10.20
N ILE A 164 6.73 -23.68 -10.45
CA ILE A 164 6.49 -23.11 -11.78
C ILE A 164 7.49 -21.97 -12.02
N ASP A 165 8.29 -22.07 -13.07
CA ASP A 165 9.15 -20.97 -13.52
C ASP A 165 8.32 -19.96 -14.34
N PRO A 166 8.15 -18.70 -13.84
CA PRO A 166 7.31 -17.72 -14.51
C PRO A 166 7.82 -17.28 -15.88
N ASP A 167 9.08 -17.54 -16.22
CA ASP A 167 9.68 -17.16 -17.51
C ASP A 167 9.71 -18.33 -18.52
N ILE A 168 9.47 -19.57 -18.06
CA ILE A 168 9.56 -20.77 -18.90
C ILE A 168 8.23 -21.52 -19.00
N ASP A 169 7.53 -21.68 -17.86
CA ASP A 169 6.39 -22.60 -17.75
C ASP A 169 5.05 -21.94 -18.07
N ILE A 170 4.99 -20.62 -18.16
CA ILE A 170 3.79 -19.87 -18.52
C ILE A 170 4.07 -18.86 -19.64
N THR A 171 3.03 -18.45 -20.38
CA THR A 171 3.11 -17.27 -21.24
C THR A 171 2.73 -16.04 -20.40
N ARG A 172 3.73 -15.33 -19.92
CA ARG A 172 3.54 -14.20 -19.02
C ARG A 172 3.02 -12.96 -19.71
N GLN A 173 2.01 -12.32 -19.10
CA GLN A 173 1.55 -10.97 -19.37
C GLN A 173 1.75 -10.12 -18.12
N SER A 174 2.12 -8.84 -18.29
CA SER A 174 2.36 -7.91 -17.18
C SER A 174 1.30 -6.82 -17.21
N LEU A 175 0.13 -7.09 -16.59
CA LEU A 175 -1.05 -6.24 -16.65
C LEU A 175 -1.53 -5.88 -15.23
N GLY A 176 -1.98 -4.63 -15.05
CA GLY A 176 -2.69 -4.25 -13.81
C GLY A 176 -4.09 -4.88 -13.71
N ALA A 177 -4.75 -4.77 -12.55
CA ALA A 177 -6.01 -5.44 -12.28
C ALA A 177 -7.08 -5.20 -13.37
N SER A 178 -7.39 -3.94 -13.69
CA SER A 178 -8.39 -3.60 -14.71
C SER A 178 -8.02 -4.08 -16.11
N GLN A 179 -6.74 -4.03 -16.46
CA GLN A 179 -6.26 -4.53 -17.75
C GLN A 179 -6.33 -6.05 -17.81
N SER A 180 -6.02 -6.76 -16.72
CA SER A 180 -6.17 -8.21 -16.61
C SER A 180 -7.63 -8.64 -16.76
N VAL A 181 -8.55 -7.92 -16.12
CA VAL A 181 -9.99 -8.16 -16.27
C VAL A 181 -10.46 -7.97 -17.70
N ASN A 182 -10.02 -6.92 -18.39
CA ASN A 182 -10.34 -6.74 -19.80
C ASN A 182 -9.71 -7.85 -20.67
N ALA A 183 -8.48 -8.25 -20.39
CA ALA A 183 -7.80 -9.29 -21.15
C ALA A 183 -8.44 -10.67 -20.97
N ILE A 184 -8.92 -11.03 -19.78
CA ILE A 184 -9.64 -12.29 -19.55
C ILE A 184 -11.03 -12.28 -20.23
N LYS A 185 -11.75 -11.14 -20.17
CA LYS A 185 -13.01 -10.95 -20.89
C LYS A 185 -12.85 -11.11 -22.42
N ASP A 186 -11.72 -10.68 -22.95
CA ASP A 186 -11.37 -10.79 -24.37
C ASP A 186 -10.79 -12.17 -24.76
N GLY A 187 -10.61 -13.10 -23.80
CA GLY A 187 -9.99 -14.41 -24.01
C GLY A 187 -8.48 -14.34 -24.36
N LYS A 188 -7.79 -13.29 -23.95
CA LYS A 188 -6.37 -13.06 -24.22
C LYS A 188 -5.45 -13.64 -23.14
N ILE A 189 -5.98 -13.88 -21.94
CA ILE A 189 -5.33 -14.54 -20.83
C ILE A 189 -6.26 -15.56 -20.21
N ASP A 190 -5.70 -16.61 -19.57
CA ASP A 190 -6.45 -17.69 -18.94
C ASP A 190 -6.65 -17.46 -17.44
N ALA A 191 -5.70 -16.76 -16.80
CA ALA A 191 -5.79 -16.38 -15.39
C ALA A 191 -4.95 -15.12 -15.11
N PHE A 192 -5.18 -14.53 -13.94
CA PHE A 192 -4.35 -13.43 -13.48
C PHE A 192 -4.15 -13.45 -11.97
N PHE A 193 -3.00 -12.96 -11.55
CA PHE A 193 -2.70 -12.66 -10.16
C PHE A 193 -3.15 -11.23 -9.82
N TRP A 194 -3.68 -11.10 -8.62
CA TRP A 194 -3.96 -9.81 -8.02
C TRP A 194 -3.73 -9.88 -6.51
N SER A 195 -3.02 -8.93 -5.96
CA SER A 195 -2.80 -8.80 -4.53
C SER A 195 -3.46 -7.50 -4.04
N GLY A 196 -4.51 -7.62 -3.23
CA GLY A 196 -5.31 -6.48 -2.80
C GLY A 196 -6.26 -6.79 -1.66
N GLY A 197 -6.96 -5.76 -1.19
CA GLY A 197 -8.02 -5.87 -0.20
C GLY A 197 -9.36 -6.31 -0.78
N LEU A 198 -10.37 -6.45 0.06
CA LEU A 198 -11.68 -6.99 -0.26
C LEU A 198 -12.81 -5.94 -0.07
N PRO A 199 -13.79 -5.88 -1.01
CA PRO A 199 -13.71 -6.42 -2.36
C PRO A 199 -12.79 -5.59 -3.25
N THR A 200 -12.09 -6.21 -4.20
CA THR A 200 -11.38 -5.47 -5.24
C THR A 200 -12.34 -5.12 -6.38
N GLY A 201 -12.45 -3.83 -6.73
CA GLY A 201 -13.38 -3.34 -7.72
C GLY A 201 -13.24 -4.00 -9.09
N ALA A 202 -12.02 -4.21 -9.59
CA ALA A 202 -11.78 -4.87 -10.87
C ALA A 202 -12.21 -6.34 -10.86
N VAL A 203 -11.99 -7.08 -9.76
CA VAL A 203 -12.43 -8.48 -9.64
C VAL A 203 -13.96 -8.56 -9.56
N LEU A 204 -14.59 -7.63 -8.83
CA LEU A 204 -16.03 -7.52 -8.73
C LEU A 204 -16.67 -7.23 -10.12
N ASP A 205 -16.05 -6.36 -10.92
CA ASP A 205 -16.49 -6.09 -12.30
C ASP A 205 -16.48 -7.37 -13.16
N LEU A 206 -15.44 -8.19 -13.04
CA LEU A 206 -15.40 -9.49 -13.73
C LEU A 206 -16.49 -10.45 -13.22
N ALA A 207 -16.61 -10.58 -11.91
CA ALA A 207 -17.56 -11.49 -11.27
C ALA A 207 -19.02 -11.15 -11.56
N THR A 208 -19.32 -9.86 -11.87
CA THR A 208 -20.67 -9.40 -12.23
C THR A 208 -20.91 -9.35 -13.73
N THR A 209 -19.92 -9.74 -14.55
CA THR A 209 -20.04 -9.73 -16.02
C THR A 209 -20.95 -10.88 -16.50
N PRO A 210 -22.05 -10.61 -17.23
CA PRO A 210 -22.97 -11.64 -17.68
C PRO A 210 -22.27 -12.74 -18.52
N GLY A 211 -22.51 -13.99 -18.17
CA GLY A 211 -21.97 -15.16 -18.89
C GLY A 211 -20.54 -15.52 -18.50
N MET A 212 -19.96 -14.86 -17.49
CA MET A 212 -18.67 -15.20 -16.91
C MET A 212 -18.83 -15.62 -15.45
N THR A 213 -18.25 -16.74 -15.09
CA THR A 213 -18.21 -17.22 -13.71
C THR A 213 -16.75 -17.35 -13.29
N ILE A 214 -16.35 -16.57 -12.30
CA ILE A 214 -14.97 -16.60 -11.80
C ILE A 214 -14.73 -17.84 -10.95
N ARG A 215 -13.45 -18.26 -10.92
CA ARG A 215 -12.89 -19.17 -9.92
C ARG A 215 -11.67 -18.52 -9.31
N LEU A 216 -11.58 -18.60 -7.99
CA LEU A 216 -10.37 -18.25 -7.27
C LEU A 216 -9.62 -19.54 -6.91
N LEU A 217 -8.32 -19.58 -7.22
CA LEU A 217 -7.49 -20.76 -6.91
C LEU A 217 -6.96 -20.65 -5.48
N PRO A 218 -6.98 -21.73 -4.69
CA PRO A 218 -6.35 -21.75 -3.38
C PRO A 218 -4.82 -21.61 -3.52
N SER A 219 -4.20 -20.95 -2.55
CA SER A 219 -2.74 -20.74 -2.52
C SER A 219 -2.09 -21.05 -1.17
N ASP A 220 -2.82 -21.61 -0.24
CA ASP A 220 -2.32 -22.01 1.09
C ASP A 220 -1.22 -23.09 1.02
N GLU A 221 -1.24 -23.96 0.00
CA GLU A 221 -0.25 -25.03 -0.19
C GLU A 221 1.19 -24.48 -0.33
N VAL A 222 1.38 -23.24 -0.83
CA VAL A 222 2.71 -22.64 -0.99
C VAL A 222 3.16 -21.83 0.22
N LEU A 223 2.27 -21.58 1.19
CA LEU A 223 2.57 -20.76 2.38
C LEU A 223 3.80 -21.24 3.16
N PRO A 224 3.97 -22.54 3.46
CA PRO A 224 5.15 -23.01 4.20
C PRO A 224 6.48 -22.70 3.49
N VAL A 225 6.49 -22.76 2.15
CA VAL A 225 7.69 -22.44 1.35
C VAL A 225 7.97 -20.93 1.41
N LEU A 226 6.94 -20.10 1.29
CA LEU A 226 7.08 -18.63 1.37
C LEU A 226 7.57 -18.19 2.76
N GLN A 227 7.01 -18.76 3.83
CA GLN A 227 7.43 -18.50 5.20
C GLN A 227 8.88 -18.92 5.46
N ALA A 228 9.29 -20.09 5.00
CA ALA A 228 10.67 -20.56 5.13
C ALA A 228 11.68 -19.67 4.39
N GLN A 229 11.27 -19.07 3.26
CA GLN A 229 12.16 -18.27 2.41
C GLN A 229 12.18 -16.79 2.77
N TYR A 230 11.04 -16.20 3.19
CA TYR A 230 10.86 -14.76 3.38
C TYR A 230 10.52 -14.36 4.82
N GLY A 231 10.27 -15.33 5.70
CA GLY A 231 9.92 -15.12 7.11
C GLY A 231 8.45 -15.39 7.41
N ASP A 232 8.20 -15.98 8.57
CA ASP A 232 6.89 -16.37 9.06
C ASP A 232 6.02 -15.19 9.51
N THR A 233 6.64 -14.02 9.74
CA THR A 233 5.95 -12.77 10.11
C THR A 233 5.49 -11.95 8.91
N VAL A 234 5.85 -12.35 7.68
CA VAL A 234 5.54 -11.60 6.45
C VAL A 234 4.34 -12.18 5.72
N TYR A 235 4.33 -13.52 5.56
CA TYR A 235 3.27 -14.23 4.87
C TYR A 235 2.37 -14.97 5.85
N HIS A 236 1.06 -14.79 5.68
CA HIS A 236 0.04 -15.35 6.55
C HIS A 236 -0.99 -16.16 5.76
N GLU A 237 -1.59 -17.15 6.44
CA GLU A 237 -2.77 -17.80 5.93
C GLU A 237 -3.96 -16.86 6.02
N MET A 238 -4.67 -16.69 4.91
CA MET A 238 -5.85 -15.86 4.77
C MET A 238 -6.98 -16.69 4.16
N VAL A 239 -8.21 -16.19 4.30
CA VAL A 239 -9.38 -16.80 3.66
C VAL A 239 -10.11 -15.74 2.87
N LEU A 240 -10.28 -15.97 1.57
CA LEU A 240 -11.16 -15.21 0.71
C LEU A 240 -12.59 -15.72 0.92
N PRO A 241 -13.48 -14.97 1.60
CA PRO A 241 -14.83 -15.46 1.89
C PRO A 241 -15.64 -15.60 0.60
N ARG A 242 -16.42 -16.66 0.49
CA ARG A 242 -17.33 -16.85 -0.65
C ARG A 242 -18.35 -15.72 -0.83
N SER A 243 -18.59 -14.95 0.21
CA SER A 243 -19.52 -13.80 0.16
C SER A 243 -18.91 -12.56 -0.48
N VAL A 244 -17.59 -12.53 -0.75
CA VAL A 244 -16.90 -11.32 -1.21
C VAL A 244 -17.17 -11.02 -2.68
N TYR A 245 -17.34 -12.05 -3.51
CA TYR A 245 -17.70 -11.92 -4.93
C TYR A 245 -18.90 -12.81 -5.26
N PRO A 246 -19.77 -12.38 -6.20
CA PRO A 246 -20.88 -13.20 -6.68
C PRO A 246 -20.42 -14.57 -7.18
N ASP A 247 -21.29 -15.57 -7.01
CA ASP A 247 -21.15 -16.92 -7.53
C ASP A 247 -19.97 -17.74 -7.04
N LEU A 248 -19.22 -17.28 -6.01
CA LEU A 248 -18.26 -18.11 -5.31
C LEU A 248 -19.01 -19.13 -4.43
N GLU A 249 -18.74 -20.42 -4.63
CA GLU A 249 -19.40 -21.50 -3.92
C GLU A 249 -18.79 -21.79 -2.54
N VAL A 250 -17.49 -21.57 -2.40
CA VAL A 250 -16.69 -21.90 -1.21
C VAL A 250 -15.78 -20.77 -0.79
N ASP A 251 -15.39 -20.77 0.48
CA ASP A 251 -14.31 -19.95 0.99
C ASP A 251 -12.99 -20.48 0.41
N VAL A 252 -12.07 -19.59 -0.01
CA VAL A 252 -10.84 -19.97 -0.68
C VAL A 252 -9.64 -19.64 0.22
N PRO A 253 -8.87 -20.65 0.66
CA PRO A 253 -7.62 -20.43 1.38
C PRO A 253 -6.61 -19.70 0.50
N ALA A 254 -5.97 -18.67 1.03
CA ALA A 254 -5.06 -17.82 0.27
C ALA A 254 -3.85 -17.40 1.10
N VAL A 255 -2.78 -17.06 0.41
CA VAL A 255 -1.65 -16.36 1.00
C VAL A 255 -1.97 -14.87 1.09
N GLY A 256 -1.60 -14.25 2.20
CA GLY A 256 -1.72 -12.81 2.38
C GLY A 256 -0.50 -12.17 3.04
N VAL A 257 -0.45 -10.86 2.95
CA VAL A 257 0.54 -9.99 3.59
C VAL A 257 -0.17 -8.78 4.18
N ALA A 258 0.51 -7.98 5.01
CA ALA A 258 -0.06 -6.72 5.47
C ALA A 258 0.09 -5.61 4.41
N ASN A 259 -0.85 -4.66 4.39
CA ASN A 259 -0.70 -3.36 3.72
C ASN A 259 -0.22 -2.32 4.73
N VAL A 260 0.79 -1.57 4.38
CA VAL A 260 1.46 -0.59 5.25
C VAL A 260 1.40 0.78 4.60
N LEU A 261 1.11 1.80 5.38
CA LEU A 261 1.34 3.18 5.01
C LEU A 261 2.73 3.57 5.47
N ALA A 262 3.59 3.89 4.53
CA ALA A 262 4.99 4.21 4.77
C ALA A 262 5.32 5.65 4.38
N VAL A 263 6.31 6.21 5.07
CA VAL A 263 6.88 7.54 4.80
C VAL A 263 8.40 7.42 4.79
N HIS A 264 9.08 8.42 4.23
CA HIS A 264 10.53 8.48 4.31
C HIS A 264 10.96 8.79 5.76
N GLU A 265 12.06 8.18 6.23
CA GLU A 265 12.55 8.32 7.62
C GLU A 265 12.84 9.76 8.05
N SER A 266 13.06 10.68 7.11
CA SER A 266 13.31 12.10 7.41
C SER A 266 12.07 12.98 7.31
N MET A 267 10.85 12.40 7.22
CA MET A 267 9.63 13.19 7.38
C MET A 267 9.66 13.92 8.73
N PRO A 268 9.27 15.19 8.84
CA PRO A 268 9.23 15.87 10.13
C PRO A 268 8.39 15.10 11.16
N THR A 269 8.92 14.85 12.36
CA THR A 269 8.25 14.07 13.42
C THR A 269 6.85 14.61 13.73
N THR A 270 6.68 15.94 13.76
CA THR A 270 5.36 16.57 13.98
C THR A 270 4.38 16.22 12.86
N LEU A 271 4.81 16.28 11.58
CA LEU A 271 3.95 15.97 10.45
C LEU A 271 3.53 14.49 10.45
N ALA A 272 4.48 13.59 10.68
CA ALA A 272 4.19 12.15 10.79
C ALA A 272 3.23 11.84 11.96
N TYR A 273 3.39 12.51 13.10
CA TYR A 273 2.46 12.44 14.23
C TYR A 273 1.05 12.89 13.84
N GLU A 274 0.92 14.09 13.25
CA GLU A 274 -0.37 14.65 12.86
C GLU A 274 -1.07 13.78 11.81
N ILE A 275 -0.35 13.30 10.79
CA ILE A 275 -0.90 12.38 9.80
C ILE A 275 -1.40 11.11 10.50
N THR A 276 -0.60 10.50 11.38
CA THR A 276 -1.02 9.30 12.10
C THR A 276 -2.27 9.56 12.92
N ARG A 277 -2.31 10.64 13.69
CA ARG A 277 -3.46 11.03 14.53
C ARG A 277 -4.75 11.15 13.74
N ILE A 278 -4.74 11.91 12.64
CA ILE A 278 -5.96 12.17 11.86
C ILE A 278 -6.49 10.93 11.15
N LEU A 279 -5.64 9.95 10.81
CA LEU A 279 -6.10 8.68 10.24
C LEU A 279 -7.09 7.97 11.18
N PHE A 280 -6.83 8.00 12.50
CA PHE A 280 -7.71 7.38 13.50
C PHE A 280 -8.90 8.28 13.88
N GLU A 281 -8.68 9.58 14.03
CA GLU A 281 -9.75 10.52 14.36
C GLU A 281 -10.82 10.60 13.25
N HIS A 282 -10.41 10.39 11.99
CA HIS A 282 -11.28 10.44 10.81
C HIS A 282 -11.49 9.06 10.14
N GLN A 283 -11.25 7.96 10.87
CA GLN A 283 -11.41 6.60 10.34
C GLN A 283 -12.80 6.38 9.73
N ALA A 284 -13.86 6.89 10.33
CA ALA A 284 -15.22 6.76 9.81
C ALA A 284 -15.39 7.39 8.40
N GLU A 285 -14.68 8.46 8.09
CA GLU A 285 -14.67 9.06 6.75
C GLU A 285 -13.93 8.16 5.75
N LEU A 286 -12.84 7.54 6.17
CA LEU A 286 -12.09 6.57 5.37
C LEU A 286 -12.93 5.31 5.08
N VAL A 287 -13.66 4.80 6.08
CA VAL A 287 -14.60 3.67 5.94
C VAL A 287 -15.70 3.99 4.93
N ALA A 288 -16.23 5.22 4.93
CA ALA A 288 -17.23 5.64 3.96
C ALA A 288 -16.69 5.64 2.50
N ILE A 289 -15.37 5.72 2.31
CA ILE A 289 -14.72 5.65 1.01
C ILE A 289 -14.39 4.20 0.62
N HIS A 290 -13.84 3.41 1.56
CA HIS A 290 -13.53 2.01 1.33
C HIS A 290 -13.62 1.18 2.61
N ALA A 291 -14.33 0.04 2.54
CA ALA A 291 -14.60 -0.83 3.69
C ALA A 291 -13.32 -1.35 4.38
N GLU A 292 -12.22 -1.54 3.64
CA GLU A 292 -10.94 -1.96 4.24
C GLU A 292 -10.40 -1.01 5.32
N ALA A 293 -10.87 0.23 5.37
CA ALA A 293 -10.52 1.15 6.45
C ALA A 293 -11.12 0.76 7.82
N GLU A 294 -12.09 -0.18 7.88
CA GLU A 294 -12.56 -0.77 9.13
C GLU A 294 -11.46 -1.53 9.86
N ASN A 295 -10.48 -2.06 9.12
CA ASN A 295 -9.32 -2.78 9.65
C ASN A 295 -8.29 -1.88 10.32
N LEU A 296 -8.31 -0.57 10.06
CA LEU A 296 -7.41 0.40 10.68
C LEU A 296 -7.88 0.69 12.11
N THR A 297 -7.41 -0.10 13.05
CA THR A 297 -7.65 0.12 14.48
C THR A 297 -6.33 0.34 15.22
N LEU A 298 -6.37 0.92 16.41
CA LEU A 298 -5.15 1.12 17.21
C LEU A 298 -4.42 -0.20 17.48
N ASP A 299 -5.16 -1.28 17.71
CA ASP A 299 -4.59 -2.59 18.02
C ASP A 299 -3.93 -3.25 16.80
N THR A 300 -4.50 -3.07 15.60
CA THR A 300 -4.00 -3.69 14.37
C THR A 300 -2.89 -2.88 13.72
N ALA A 301 -2.93 -1.56 13.83
CA ALA A 301 -2.04 -0.66 13.13
C ALA A 301 -0.56 -0.77 13.54
N VAL A 302 -0.29 -1.30 14.72
CA VAL A 302 1.07 -1.46 15.26
C VAL A 302 1.63 -2.88 15.08
N VAL A 303 0.88 -3.80 14.47
CA VAL A 303 1.24 -5.22 14.34
C VAL A 303 1.51 -5.59 12.87
N GLY A 304 2.59 -6.35 12.62
CA GLY A 304 2.88 -6.90 11.29
C GLY A 304 3.61 -5.95 10.34
N SER A 305 4.11 -4.81 10.83
CA SER A 305 5.02 -3.98 10.03
C SER A 305 6.40 -4.63 9.92
N PRO A 306 6.98 -4.73 8.71
CA PRO A 306 8.31 -5.29 8.49
C PRO A 306 9.43 -4.28 8.69
N THR A 307 9.10 -3.02 9.00
CA THR A 307 10.06 -1.95 9.26
C THR A 307 9.70 -1.19 10.53
N MET A 308 10.68 -0.45 11.06
CA MET A 308 10.45 0.40 12.23
C MET A 308 9.38 1.46 11.91
N PHE A 309 8.60 1.79 12.92
CA PHE A 309 7.68 2.91 12.83
C PHE A 309 8.42 4.25 12.86
N HIS A 310 7.81 5.26 12.27
CA HIS A 310 8.31 6.63 12.34
C HIS A 310 8.12 7.19 13.75
N GLU A 311 9.09 7.98 14.25
CA GLU A 311 9.04 8.54 15.61
C GLU A 311 7.75 9.29 15.92
N GLY A 312 7.19 10.01 14.92
CA GLY A 312 5.91 10.69 15.06
C GLY A 312 4.75 9.72 15.26
N ALA A 313 4.74 8.60 14.55
CA ALA A 313 3.73 7.56 14.72
C ALA A 313 3.86 6.87 16.08
N ILE A 314 5.09 6.52 16.49
CA ILE A 314 5.38 5.94 17.82
C ILE A 314 4.83 6.84 18.91
N ARG A 315 5.12 8.15 18.85
CA ARG A 315 4.62 9.11 19.83
C ARG A 315 3.10 9.09 19.95
N TYR A 316 2.38 9.06 18.82
CA TYR A 316 0.92 8.95 18.85
C TYR A 316 0.45 7.65 19.50
N TYR A 317 1.06 6.52 19.15
CA TYR A 317 0.70 5.22 19.71
C TYR A 317 1.03 5.08 21.20
N GLU A 318 2.10 5.73 21.68
CA GLU A 318 2.41 5.85 23.12
C GLU A 318 1.33 6.65 23.86
N GLU A 319 0.87 7.78 23.32
CA GLU A 319 -0.21 8.60 23.88
C GLU A 319 -1.54 7.80 23.93
N GLN A 320 -1.79 6.91 22.95
CA GLN A 320 -2.95 6.01 22.94
C GLN A 320 -2.76 4.74 23.78
N GLN A 321 -1.60 4.53 24.40
CA GLN A 321 -1.25 3.38 25.25
C GLN A 321 -1.30 2.02 24.53
N VAL A 322 -1.07 1.99 23.23
CA VAL A 322 -1.02 0.76 22.42
C VAL A 322 0.40 0.41 21.95
N TRP A 323 1.36 1.31 22.13
CA TRP A 323 2.77 1.05 21.85
C TRP A 323 3.44 0.34 23.03
N VAL A 324 3.90 -0.88 22.77
CA VAL A 324 4.75 -1.61 23.72
C VAL A 324 6.18 -1.51 23.22
N ASN A 325 7.04 -0.83 23.97
CA ASN A 325 8.46 -0.75 23.64
C ASN A 325 9.07 -2.15 23.79
N THR A 326 9.33 -2.84 22.68
CA THR A 326 9.94 -4.18 22.68
C THR A 326 11.46 -4.13 22.89
N ASP A 327 12.04 -2.94 23.07
CA ASP A 327 13.47 -2.73 23.28
C ASP A 327 13.89 -2.71 24.77
N GLU A 328 12.98 -2.97 25.72
CA GLU A 328 13.38 -3.28 27.09
C GLU A 328 13.65 -4.79 27.22
N PRO A 329 14.87 -5.16 27.73
CA PRO A 329 15.35 -6.53 27.82
C PRO A 329 14.61 -7.41 28.81
#